data_fcbef8c74fa3dc4fc792cbe80b97e024
#
_entry.id   fcbef8c74fa3dc4fc792cbe80b97e024
#
_cell.length_a   1.000
_cell.length_b   1.000
_cell.length_c   1.000
_cell.angle_alpha   90.00
_cell.angle_beta   90.00
_cell.angle_gamma   90.00
#
_symmetry.space_group_name_H-M   'P 1'
#
loop_
_entity.id
_entity.type
_entity.pdbx_description
1 polymer ?
#
loop_
_entity_poly.entity_id
_entity_poly.type
_entity_poly.pdbx_seq_one_letter_code
_entity_poly.pdbx_strand_id
1 'polypeptide(L)'
;MLEVKDATIAIGEKTLATGLSFTARDGQLTCVTGSAGSGKTTLLRTLMGFLPVKEGFVSVDGELLTVRSAHAFRSMMIYLPQQMQMLRHQLNAPEPPVCEAEEYGVWNGQLPVVQPEQMAAPLSPEEIYLLAEQTLREAGDKQILIADEPAAFLTPELTERMTALLLQQATMGKTVLIASRKSQLVAQAHQVIDLDTLRI
;
A
#
# COMPACT_ATOMS: atom_id res chain seq x y z
N MET A 1 5.57 -12.73 5.57
CA MET A 1 6.04 -12.78 4.15
C MET A 1 4.84 -12.69 3.22
N LEU A 2 4.90 -11.85 2.16
CA LEU A 2 3.84 -11.69 1.15
C LEU A 2 4.33 -12.22 -0.20
N GLU A 3 3.58 -13.16 -0.80
CA GLU A 3 3.89 -13.78 -2.09
C GLU A 3 2.84 -13.43 -3.13
N VAL A 4 3.30 -13.12 -4.34
CA VAL A 4 2.50 -12.91 -5.55
C VAL A 4 2.97 -13.91 -6.59
N LYS A 5 2.07 -14.66 -7.20
CA LYS A 5 2.42 -15.68 -8.19
C LYS A 5 1.52 -15.61 -9.40
N ASP A 6 2.14 -15.44 -10.58
CA ASP A 6 1.52 -15.38 -11.89
C ASP A 6 0.30 -14.44 -11.95
N ALA A 7 0.37 -13.33 -11.15
CA ALA A 7 -0.77 -12.46 -10.98
C ALA A 7 -0.99 -11.54 -12.19
N THR A 8 -2.24 -11.45 -12.62
CA THR A 8 -2.72 -10.46 -13.59
C THR A 8 -3.48 -9.38 -12.86
N ILE A 9 -3.01 -8.13 -13.00
CA ILE A 9 -3.58 -6.95 -12.35
C ILE A 9 -4.32 -6.11 -13.38
N ALA A 10 -5.54 -5.69 -13.02
CA ALA A 10 -6.39 -4.92 -13.92
C ALA A 10 -7.26 -3.90 -13.17
N ILE A 11 -7.73 -2.90 -13.89
CA ILE A 11 -8.81 -1.98 -13.47
C ILE A 11 -9.94 -2.13 -14.48
N GLY A 12 -11.08 -2.67 -14.04
CA GLY A 12 -12.17 -3.03 -14.93
C GLY A 12 -11.68 -4.00 -16.01
N GLU A 13 -11.84 -3.64 -17.28
CA GLU A 13 -11.38 -4.44 -18.42
C GLU A 13 -9.91 -4.20 -18.79
N LYS A 14 -9.32 -3.09 -18.33
CA LYS A 14 -7.94 -2.73 -18.68
C LYS A 14 -6.94 -3.53 -17.85
N THR A 15 -6.19 -4.43 -18.49
CA THR A 15 -5.05 -5.12 -17.91
C THR A 15 -3.85 -4.16 -17.81
N LEU A 16 -3.18 -4.14 -16.68
CA LEU A 16 -2.03 -3.27 -16.38
C LEU A 16 -0.72 -4.05 -16.35
N ALA A 17 -0.72 -5.26 -15.80
CA ALA A 17 0.42 -6.16 -15.76
C ALA A 17 -0.07 -7.61 -15.74
N THR A 18 0.70 -8.51 -16.36
CA THR A 18 0.43 -9.96 -16.41
C THR A 18 1.65 -10.74 -15.97
N GLY A 19 1.43 -11.96 -15.44
CA GLY A 19 2.51 -12.87 -15.04
C GLY A 19 3.39 -12.34 -13.91
N LEU A 20 2.86 -11.43 -13.09
CA LEU A 20 3.61 -10.84 -11.99
C LEU A 20 3.88 -11.89 -10.91
N SER A 21 5.18 -12.15 -10.65
CA SER A 21 5.60 -13.09 -9.62
C SER A 21 6.75 -12.50 -8.80
N PHE A 22 6.54 -12.36 -7.50
CA PHE A 22 7.57 -11.92 -6.55
C PHE A 22 7.20 -12.28 -5.13
N THR A 23 8.19 -12.21 -4.25
CA THR A 23 8.02 -12.42 -2.80
C THR A 23 8.58 -11.22 -2.05
N ALA A 24 7.74 -10.50 -1.32
CA ALA A 24 8.18 -9.50 -0.36
C ALA A 24 8.46 -10.21 0.97
N ARG A 25 9.72 -10.21 1.39
CA ARG A 25 10.19 -10.96 2.57
C ARG A 25 10.15 -10.10 3.81
N ASP A 26 9.96 -10.76 4.95
CA ASP A 26 10.08 -10.12 6.26
C ASP A 26 11.51 -9.59 6.45
N GLY A 27 11.63 -8.46 7.10
CA GLY A 27 12.92 -7.81 7.30
C GLY A 27 13.47 -7.10 6.06
N GLN A 28 12.74 -7.05 4.96
CA GLN A 28 13.20 -6.44 3.70
C GLN A 28 12.27 -5.35 3.20
N LEU A 29 12.87 -4.35 2.54
CA LEU A 29 12.19 -3.31 1.78
C LEU A 29 12.10 -3.74 0.31
N THR A 30 10.90 -4.01 -0.17
CA THR A 30 10.60 -4.26 -1.58
C THR A 30 10.02 -3.01 -2.21
N CYS A 31 10.59 -2.55 -3.33
CA CYS A 31 10.12 -1.38 -4.05
C CYS A 31 9.50 -1.75 -5.39
N VAL A 32 8.26 -1.36 -5.60
CA VAL A 32 7.58 -1.42 -6.91
C VAL A 32 7.79 -0.09 -7.61
N THR A 33 8.42 -0.11 -8.77
CA THR A 33 8.67 1.06 -9.61
C THR A 33 7.96 0.95 -10.96
N GLY A 34 8.05 2.01 -11.77
CA GLY A 34 7.45 2.10 -13.10
C GLY A 34 6.91 3.49 -13.39
N SER A 35 6.58 3.75 -14.63
CA SER A 35 6.08 5.04 -15.13
C SER A 35 4.76 5.46 -14.47
N ALA A 36 4.34 6.72 -14.70
CA ALA A 36 3.02 7.17 -14.27
C ALA A 36 1.95 6.33 -14.98
N GLY A 37 0.96 5.84 -14.20
CA GLY A 37 -0.10 4.97 -14.73
C GLY A 37 0.33 3.51 -14.99
N SER A 38 1.52 3.07 -14.53
CA SER A 38 1.96 1.67 -14.67
C SER A 38 1.17 0.67 -13.84
N GLY A 39 0.33 1.13 -12.90
CA GLY A 39 -0.47 0.25 -12.06
C GLY A 39 0.07 0.05 -10.63
N LYS A 40 1.07 0.80 -10.19
CA LYS A 40 1.65 0.68 -8.82
C LYS A 40 0.60 0.72 -7.73
N THR A 41 -0.20 1.78 -7.69
CA THR A 41 -1.31 1.94 -6.73
C THR A 41 -2.34 0.81 -6.87
N THR A 42 -2.61 0.37 -8.10
CA THR A 42 -3.53 -0.75 -8.37
C THR A 42 -2.99 -2.05 -7.79
N LEU A 43 -1.69 -2.32 -8.00
CA LEU A 43 -1.01 -3.45 -7.40
C LEU A 43 -1.14 -3.41 -5.87
N LEU A 44 -0.79 -2.29 -5.23
CA LEU A 44 -0.90 -2.17 -3.77
C LEU A 44 -2.34 -2.42 -3.29
N ARG A 45 -3.35 -1.88 -3.99
CA ARG A 45 -4.76 -2.12 -3.65
C ARG A 45 -5.17 -3.58 -3.84
N THR A 46 -4.64 -4.25 -4.87
CA THR A 46 -4.86 -5.69 -5.08
C THR A 46 -4.26 -6.50 -3.94
N LEU A 47 -3.03 -6.17 -3.50
CA LEU A 47 -2.35 -6.84 -2.38
C LEU A 47 -3.06 -6.63 -1.04
N MET A 48 -3.77 -5.52 -0.87
CA MET A 48 -4.62 -5.25 0.30
C MET A 48 -6.02 -5.88 0.18
N GLY A 49 -6.33 -6.55 -0.94
CA GLY A 49 -7.64 -7.16 -1.18
C GLY A 49 -8.77 -6.18 -1.44
N PHE A 50 -8.47 -4.94 -1.88
CA PHE A 50 -9.47 -3.99 -2.37
C PHE A 50 -9.86 -4.22 -3.83
N LEU A 51 -8.99 -4.86 -4.59
CA LEU A 51 -9.21 -5.24 -5.98
C LEU A 51 -8.95 -6.74 -6.16
N PRO A 52 -9.71 -7.42 -7.00
CA PRO A 52 -9.49 -8.83 -7.27
C PRO A 52 -8.24 -9.05 -8.11
N VAL A 53 -7.57 -10.17 -7.91
CA VAL A 53 -6.58 -10.72 -8.85
C VAL A 53 -7.35 -11.38 -9.98
N LYS A 54 -7.07 -11.05 -11.25
CA LYS A 54 -7.75 -11.69 -12.39
C LYS A 54 -7.25 -13.12 -12.63
N GLU A 55 -5.93 -13.31 -12.53
CA GLU A 55 -5.25 -14.61 -12.71
C GLU A 55 -4.14 -14.70 -11.69
N GLY A 56 -3.69 -15.92 -11.37
CA GLY A 56 -2.70 -16.16 -10.35
C GLY A 56 -3.25 -15.98 -8.93
N PHE A 57 -2.38 -15.73 -7.96
CA PHE A 57 -2.80 -15.54 -6.58
C PHE A 57 -1.84 -14.64 -5.79
N VAL A 58 -2.35 -14.16 -4.66
CA VAL A 58 -1.60 -13.48 -3.62
C VAL A 58 -1.78 -14.28 -2.34
N SER A 59 -0.72 -14.47 -1.57
CA SER A 59 -0.76 -15.09 -0.26
C SER A 59 0.05 -14.33 0.77
N VAL A 60 -0.33 -14.46 2.03
CA VAL A 60 0.42 -13.96 3.18
C VAL A 60 0.65 -15.14 4.10
N ASP A 61 1.93 -15.46 4.36
CA ASP A 61 2.35 -16.59 5.20
C ASP A 61 1.71 -17.93 4.78
N GLY A 62 1.50 -18.12 3.47
CA GLY A 62 0.89 -19.31 2.88
C GLY A 62 -0.64 -19.29 2.82
N GLU A 63 -1.30 -18.33 3.45
CA GLU A 63 -2.74 -18.16 3.36
C GLU A 63 -3.13 -17.33 2.14
N LEU A 64 -4.09 -17.81 1.35
CA LEU A 64 -4.53 -17.13 0.14
C LEU A 64 -5.36 -15.87 0.46
N LEU A 65 -5.05 -14.78 -0.24
CA LEU A 65 -5.86 -13.58 -0.23
C LEU A 65 -7.12 -13.81 -1.06
N THR A 66 -8.24 -13.87 -0.38
CA THR A 66 -9.58 -14.02 -0.95
C THR A 66 -10.49 -12.92 -0.44
N VAL A 67 -11.70 -12.80 -0.99
CA VAL A 67 -12.69 -11.85 -0.47
C VAL A 67 -12.98 -12.10 1.01
N ARG A 68 -13.00 -13.36 1.45
CA ARG A 68 -13.26 -13.74 2.85
C ARG A 68 -12.10 -13.40 3.78
N SER A 69 -10.86 -13.63 3.34
CA SER A 69 -9.64 -13.38 4.17
C SER A 69 -9.16 -11.94 4.11
N ALA A 70 -9.60 -11.14 3.13
CA ALA A 70 -9.09 -9.78 2.89
C ALA A 70 -9.19 -8.85 4.11
N HIS A 71 -10.25 -8.96 4.91
CA HIS A 71 -10.38 -8.15 6.13
C HIS A 71 -9.32 -8.54 7.17
N ALA A 72 -9.11 -9.84 7.40
CA ALA A 72 -8.07 -10.33 8.31
C ALA A 72 -6.67 -9.89 7.86
N PHE A 73 -6.37 -9.97 6.56
CA PHE A 73 -5.09 -9.47 6.03
C PHE A 73 -4.91 -7.96 6.24
N ARG A 74 -5.93 -7.15 5.98
CA ARG A 74 -5.85 -5.70 6.24
C ARG A 74 -5.62 -5.36 7.71
N SER A 75 -6.13 -6.16 8.65
CA SER A 75 -5.87 -5.93 10.07
C SER A 75 -4.39 -6.09 10.45
N MET A 76 -3.63 -6.90 9.69
CA MET A 76 -2.18 -7.08 9.85
C MET A 76 -1.35 -6.06 9.06
N MET A 77 -1.98 -5.19 8.29
CA MET A 77 -1.31 -4.23 7.40
C MET A 77 -1.38 -2.81 7.94
N ILE A 78 -0.31 -2.06 7.67
CA ILE A 78 -0.24 -0.60 7.79
C ILE A 78 -0.28 -0.06 6.38
N TYR A 79 -1.08 0.94 6.11
CA TYR A 79 -1.10 1.60 4.81
C TYR A 79 -0.78 3.09 4.92
N LEU A 80 0.25 3.52 4.21
CA LEU A 80 0.57 4.93 3.99
C LEU A 80 0.13 5.33 2.57
N PRO A 81 -0.98 6.06 2.42
CA PRO A 81 -1.46 6.49 1.12
C PRO A 81 -0.62 7.63 0.54
N GLN A 82 -0.61 7.78 -0.78
CA GLN A 82 0.04 8.90 -1.46
C GLN A 82 -0.51 10.26 -0.96
N GLN A 83 -1.81 10.35 -0.70
CA GLN A 83 -2.45 11.54 -0.13
C GLN A 83 -2.61 11.34 1.38
N MET A 84 -1.60 11.75 2.14
CA MET A 84 -1.56 11.59 3.59
C MET A 84 -2.69 12.32 4.33
N GLN A 85 -3.33 13.32 3.70
CA GLN A 85 -4.52 13.99 4.24
C GLN A 85 -5.65 13.00 4.57
N MET A 86 -5.75 11.89 3.82
CA MET A 86 -6.76 10.86 4.07
C MET A 86 -6.58 10.18 5.44
N LEU A 87 -5.34 10.03 5.93
CA LEU A 87 -5.08 9.46 7.25
C LEU A 87 -5.57 10.37 8.39
N ARG A 88 -5.47 11.69 8.21
CA ARG A 88 -5.94 12.66 9.20
C ARG A 88 -7.43 12.53 9.47
N HIS A 89 -8.22 12.21 8.45
CA HIS A 89 -9.66 11.96 8.60
C HIS A 89 -9.94 10.63 9.29
N GLN A 90 -9.13 9.61 9.07
CA GLN A 90 -9.28 8.29 9.70
C GLN A 90 -8.93 8.32 11.19
N LEU A 91 -7.92 9.10 11.59
CA LEU A 91 -7.52 9.27 12.99
C LEU A 91 -8.55 10.08 13.79
N ASN A 92 -9.32 10.96 13.13
CA ASN A 92 -10.35 11.79 13.74
C ASN A 92 -11.78 11.28 13.51
N ALA A 93 -11.95 10.19 12.74
CA ALA A 93 -13.26 9.62 12.51
C ALA A 93 -13.70 8.80 13.75
N PRO A 94 -14.97 8.90 14.18
CA PRO A 94 -15.51 7.96 15.14
C PRO A 94 -15.38 6.54 14.58
N GLU A 95 -15.11 5.57 15.46
CA GLU A 95 -15.04 4.16 15.04
C GLU A 95 -16.27 3.81 14.20
N PRO A 96 -16.07 3.20 13.03
CA PRO A 96 -17.20 2.77 12.21
C PRO A 96 -18.06 1.81 13.04
N PRO A 97 -19.39 1.92 12.95
CA PRO A 97 -20.27 1.00 13.66
C PRO A 97 -19.86 -0.43 13.29
N VAL A 98 -19.75 -1.30 14.30
CA VAL A 98 -19.48 -2.72 14.10
C VAL A 98 -20.65 -3.27 13.28
N CYS A 99 -20.44 -3.44 11.97
CA CYS A 99 -21.42 -4.08 11.12
C CYS A 99 -21.46 -5.55 11.50
N GLU A 100 -22.58 -5.98 12.08
CA GLU A 100 -22.85 -7.40 12.25
C GLU A 100 -22.84 -8.09 10.88
N ALA A 101 -22.28 -9.29 10.83
CA ALA A 101 -21.84 -9.99 9.62
C ALA A 101 -22.94 -10.38 8.62
N GLU A 102 -24.16 -9.84 8.71
CA GLU A 102 -25.30 -10.24 7.89
C GLU A 102 -25.62 -9.34 6.69
N GLU A 103 -24.97 -8.20 6.52
CA GLU A 103 -25.17 -7.32 5.36
C GLU A 103 -23.93 -7.17 4.48
N TYR A 104 -23.41 -8.27 3.96
CA TYR A 104 -22.51 -8.18 2.80
C TYR A 104 -23.35 -7.95 1.53
N GLY A 105 -23.88 -6.74 1.41
CA GLY A 105 -24.28 -6.21 0.11
C GLY A 105 -23.10 -6.23 -0.83
N VAL A 106 -23.34 -6.67 -2.07
CA VAL A 106 -22.36 -6.67 -3.15
C VAL A 106 -21.69 -5.29 -3.19
N TRP A 107 -20.37 -5.25 -2.93
CA TRP A 107 -19.61 -4.02 -3.04
C TRP A 107 -19.75 -3.47 -4.46
N ASN A 108 -20.41 -2.34 -4.62
CA ASN A 108 -20.73 -1.73 -5.93
C ASN A 108 -19.54 -1.00 -6.57
N GLY A 109 -18.31 -1.14 -6.02
CA GLY A 109 -17.12 -0.53 -6.57
C GLY A 109 -17.00 0.97 -6.36
N GLN A 110 -17.92 1.61 -5.65
CA GLN A 110 -17.84 3.03 -5.35
C GLN A 110 -17.07 3.23 -4.04
N LEU A 111 -15.85 3.76 -4.16
CA LEU A 111 -15.17 4.35 -3.01
C LEU A 111 -16.03 5.51 -2.48
N PRO A 112 -16.11 5.73 -1.17
CA PRO A 112 -16.78 6.91 -0.65
C PRO A 112 -16.16 8.14 -1.31
N VAL A 113 -16.99 8.87 -2.06
CA VAL A 113 -16.60 10.12 -2.69
C VAL A 113 -16.52 11.16 -1.57
N VAL A 114 -15.31 11.44 -1.11
CA VAL A 114 -15.05 12.57 -0.22
C VAL A 114 -15.37 13.83 -1.04
N GLN A 115 -16.37 14.58 -0.62
CA GLN A 115 -16.75 15.81 -1.32
C GLN A 115 -15.58 16.80 -1.29
N PRO A 116 -15.27 17.51 -2.39
CA PRO A 116 -14.13 18.45 -2.47
C PRO A 116 -14.13 19.53 -1.39
N GLU A 117 -15.30 19.88 -0.88
CA GLU A 117 -15.49 20.89 0.18
C GLU A 117 -15.01 20.46 1.56
N GLN A 118 -14.71 19.16 1.76
CA GLN A 118 -14.18 18.60 3.00
C GLN A 118 -12.66 18.37 2.95
N MET A 119 -12.00 18.75 1.87
CA MET A 119 -10.53 18.62 1.79
C MET A 119 -9.89 19.68 2.69
N ALA A 120 -9.33 19.23 3.81
CA ALA A 120 -8.45 20.04 4.63
C ALA A 120 -7.32 20.66 3.78
N ALA A 121 -6.81 21.82 4.20
CA ALA A 121 -5.66 22.45 3.55
C ALA A 121 -4.55 21.42 3.26
N PRO A 122 -3.82 21.56 2.14
CA PRO A 122 -2.73 20.64 1.82
C PRO A 122 -1.70 20.64 2.97
N LEU A 123 -1.25 19.46 3.34
CA LEU A 123 -0.23 19.29 4.36
C LEU A 123 1.14 19.79 3.87
N SER A 124 1.91 20.43 4.73
CA SER A 124 3.31 20.71 4.47
C SER A 124 4.14 19.42 4.40
N PRO A 125 5.34 19.44 3.78
CA PRO A 125 6.21 18.27 3.76
C PRO A 125 6.55 17.72 5.16
N GLU A 126 6.73 18.62 6.14
CA GLU A 126 6.99 18.28 7.54
C GLU A 126 5.79 17.58 8.19
N GLU A 127 4.57 18.08 7.96
CA GLU A 127 3.35 17.46 8.47
C GLU A 127 3.12 16.09 7.87
N ILE A 128 3.41 15.91 6.56
CA ILE A 128 3.34 14.60 5.88
C ILE A 128 4.29 13.61 6.56
N TYR A 129 5.54 14.01 6.81
CA TYR A 129 6.53 13.17 7.46
C TYR A 129 6.11 12.80 8.88
N LEU A 130 5.70 13.78 9.68
CA LEU A 130 5.26 13.56 11.08
C LEU A 130 4.04 12.63 11.16
N LEU A 131 3.08 12.79 10.25
CA LEU A 131 1.90 11.94 10.20
C LEU A 131 2.27 10.49 9.84
N ALA A 132 3.19 10.28 8.89
CA ALA A 132 3.70 8.95 8.58
C ALA A 132 4.42 8.33 9.79
N GLU A 133 5.31 9.07 10.44
CA GLU A 133 6.03 8.62 11.64
C GLU A 133 5.06 8.24 12.76
N GLN A 134 4.05 9.06 13.01
CA GLN A 134 3.01 8.78 14.01
C GLN A 134 2.23 7.52 13.65
N THR A 135 1.77 7.39 12.41
CA THR A 135 1.03 6.21 11.93
C THR A 135 1.84 4.92 12.12
N LEU A 136 3.14 4.96 11.83
CA LEU A 136 4.02 3.81 12.01
C LEU A 136 4.28 3.49 13.48
N ARG A 137 4.33 4.50 14.35
CA ARG A 137 4.48 4.31 15.80
C ARG A 137 3.22 3.70 16.42
N GLU A 138 2.05 4.10 15.98
CA GLU A 138 0.75 3.62 16.47
C GLU A 138 0.35 2.27 15.88
N ALA A 139 1.06 1.79 14.87
CA ALA A 139 0.75 0.57 14.14
C ALA A 139 0.88 -0.73 14.97
N GLY A 140 1.53 -0.68 16.13
CA GLY A 140 1.67 -1.83 17.04
C GLY A 140 2.29 -3.05 16.36
N ASP A 141 1.67 -4.22 16.58
CA ASP A 141 2.16 -5.52 16.12
C ASP A 141 1.87 -5.83 14.64
N LYS A 142 1.38 -4.87 13.87
CA LYS A 142 1.14 -5.07 12.44
C LYS A 142 2.43 -5.43 11.71
N GLN A 143 2.38 -6.47 10.91
CA GLN A 143 3.56 -7.10 10.33
C GLN A 143 3.91 -6.61 8.93
N ILE A 144 2.93 -6.07 8.19
CA ILE A 144 3.10 -5.68 6.79
C ILE A 144 2.90 -4.17 6.68
N LEU A 145 3.87 -3.48 6.11
CA LEU A 145 3.80 -2.05 5.78
C LEU A 145 3.69 -1.89 4.26
N ILE A 146 2.61 -1.27 3.82
CA ILE A 146 2.39 -0.90 2.42
C ILE A 146 2.39 0.62 2.32
N ALA A 147 3.20 1.21 1.42
CA ALA A 147 3.26 2.64 1.23
C ALA A 147 3.21 3.03 -0.27
N ASP A 148 2.27 3.92 -0.60
CA ASP A 148 2.07 4.40 -1.97
C ASP A 148 2.72 5.79 -2.13
N GLU A 149 3.82 5.87 -2.88
CA GLU A 149 4.61 7.09 -3.12
C GLU A 149 4.90 7.90 -1.82
N PRO A 150 5.44 7.27 -0.76
CA PRO A 150 5.52 7.89 0.58
C PRO A 150 6.38 9.16 0.64
N ALA A 151 7.21 9.39 -0.37
CA ALA A 151 8.06 10.56 -0.47
C ALA A 151 7.66 11.53 -1.60
N ALA A 152 6.48 11.38 -2.21
CA ALA A 152 6.08 12.17 -3.39
C ALA A 152 6.15 13.69 -3.15
N PHE A 153 5.76 14.14 -1.97
CA PHE A 153 5.64 15.55 -1.61
C PHE A 153 6.67 16.00 -0.57
N LEU A 154 7.71 15.20 -0.33
CA LEU A 154 8.77 15.50 0.63
C LEU A 154 9.96 16.20 -0.03
N THR A 155 10.62 17.06 0.75
CA THR A 155 11.91 17.62 0.40
C THR A 155 12.98 16.50 0.31
N PRO A 156 14.14 16.75 -0.32
CA PRO A 156 15.22 15.75 -0.35
C PRO A 156 15.63 15.26 1.04
N GLU A 157 15.77 16.16 2.00
CA GLU A 157 16.12 15.84 3.39
C GLU A 157 15.07 14.96 4.07
N LEU A 158 13.80 15.35 3.95
CA LEU A 158 12.69 14.53 4.50
C LEU A 158 12.52 13.21 3.76
N THR A 159 12.92 13.14 2.48
CA THR A 159 12.94 11.88 1.73
C THR A 159 13.99 10.92 2.31
N GLU A 160 15.16 11.40 2.69
CA GLU A 160 16.19 10.59 3.36
C GLU A 160 15.69 10.08 4.72
N ARG A 161 15.08 10.95 5.52
CA ARG A 161 14.49 10.57 6.81
C ARG A 161 13.36 9.54 6.64
N MET A 162 12.48 9.72 5.64
CA MET A 162 11.42 8.75 5.31
C MET A 162 12.02 7.40 4.90
N THR A 163 13.07 7.41 4.08
CA THR A 163 13.76 6.19 3.66
C THR A 163 14.35 5.45 4.86
N ALA A 164 15.02 6.18 5.77
CA ALA A 164 15.55 5.61 6.99
C ALA A 164 14.45 5.01 7.89
N LEU A 165 13.31 5.71 8.00
CA LEU A 165 12.16 5.25 8.76
C LEU A 165 11.56 3.94 8.19
N LEU A 166 11.42 3.84 6.86
CA LEU A 166 10.95 2.63 6.19
C LEU A 166 11.93 1.45 6.35
N LEU A 167 13.24 1.71 6.22
CA LEU A 167 14.28 0.70 6.48
C LEU A 167 14.28 0.25 7.93
N GLN A 168 14.07 1.15 8.87
CA GLN A 168 13.93 0.80 10.29
C GLN A 168 12.75 -0.14 10.52
N GLN A 169 11.60 0.07 9.88
CA GLN A 169 10.48 -0.87 9.97
C GLN A 169 10.85 -2.26 9.42
N ALA A 170 11.62 -2.32 8.35
CA ALA A 170 12.15 -3.59 7.83
C ALA A 170 13.10 -4.25 8.85
N THR A 171 14.08 -3.52 9.41
CA THR A 171 15.00 -4.09 10.42
C THR A 171 14.30 -4.57 11.69
N MET A 172 13.10 -4.05 11.99
CA MET A 172 12.22 -4.55 13.06
C MET A 172 11.48 -5.84 12.67
N GLY A 173 11.76 -6.43 11.50
CA GLY A 173 11.20 -7.69 11.04
C GLY A 173 9.93 -7.56 10.20
N LYS A 174 9.44 -6.34 9.92
CA LYS A 174 8.24 -6.17 9.09
C LYS A 174 8.52 -6.44 7.61
N THR A 175 7.51 -6.94 6.90
CA THR A 175 7.50 -6.96 5.43
C THR A 175 7.18 -5.54 4.94
N VAL A 176 8.11 -4.85 4.30
CA VAL A 176 7.90 -3.49 3.81
C VAL A 176 7.80 -3.49 2.29
N LEU A 177 6.66 -3.07 1.77
CA LEU A 177 6.38 -2.94 0.34
C LEU A 177 6.02 -1.49 0.01
N ILE A 178 6.78 -0.86 -0.86
CA ILE A 178 6.53 0.52 -1.28
C ILE A 178 6.33 0.60 -2.79
N ALA A 179 5.50 1.54 -3.22
CA ALA A 179 5.48 2.00 -4.60
C ALA A 179 6.21 3.32 -4.68
N SER A 180 7.24 3.46 -5.50
CA SER A 180 7.95 4.73 -5.65
C SER A 180 8.66 4.86 -7.00
N ARG A 181 8.76 6.11 -7.45
CA ARG A 181 9.58 6.53 -8.60
C ARG A 181 10.85 7.28 -8.17
N LYS A 182 10.98 7.59 -6.88
CA LYS A 182 12.16 8.32 -6.38
C LYS A 182 13.37 7.40 -6.36
N SER A 183 14.40 7.77 -7.11
CA SER A 183 15.64 7.00 -7.23
C SER A 183 16.32 6.69 -5.90
N GLN A 184 16.22 7.59 -4.93
CA GLN A 184 16.75 7.40 -3.57
C GLN A 184 16.11 6.20 -2.86
N LEU A 185 14.76 6.07 -2.94
CA LEU A 185 14.02 4.94 -2.36
C LEU A 185 14.29 3.64 -3.11
N VAL A 186 14.31 3.72 -4.45
CA VAL A 186 14.59 2.55 -5.30
C VAL A 186 15.99 2.01 -5.02
N ALA A 187 17.00 2.88 -4.90
CA ALA A 187 18.39 2.48 -4.66
C ALA A 187 18.63 1.83 -3.29
N GLN A 188 17.78 2.10 -2.29
CA GLN A 188 17.88 1.53 -0.94
C GLN A 188 17.02 0.27 -0.76
N ALA A 189 16.22 -0.10 -1.76
CA ALA A 189 15.39 -1.29 -1.70
C ALA A 189 16.23 -2.57 -1.82
N HIS A 190 15.89 -3.58 -1.01
CA HIS A 190 16.49 -4.91 -1.09
C HIS A 190 16.04 -5.66 -2.36
N GLN A 191 14.84 -5.35 -2.84
CA GLN A 191 14.27 -5.89 -4.06
C GLN A 191 13.53 -4.79 -4.81
N VAL A 192 13.72 -4.75 -6.13
CA VAL A 192 13.02 -3.81 -7.02
C VAL A 192 12.22 -4.58 -8.05
N ILE A 193 10.95 -4.19 -8.22
CA ILE A 193 10.01 -4.75 -9.19
C ILE A 193 9.61 -3.61 -10.12
N ASP A 194 10.01 -3.70 -11.37
CA ASP A 194 9.69 -2.70 -12.39
C ASP A 194 8.47 -3.16 -13.20
N LEU A 195 7.34 -2.49 -13.02
CA LEU A 195 6.10 -2.81 -13.74
C LEU A 195 6.16 -2.47 -15.23
N ASP A 196 7.06 -1.60 -15.66
CA ASP A 196 7.17 -1.27 -17.08
C ASP A 196 7.80 -2.44 -17.87
N THR A 197 8.55 -3.32 -17.24
CA THR A 197 9.11 -4.54 -17.86
C THR A 197 8.09 -5.66 -18.01
N LEU A 198 6.94 -5.56 -17.33
CA LEU A 198 5.87 -6.58 -17.26
C LEU A 198 4.63 -6.17 -18.08
N ARG A 199 4.70 -5.07 -18.81
CA ARG A 199 3.63 -4.63 -19.72
C ARG A 199 3.64 -5.44 -20.99
N ILE A 200 2.44 -5.79 -21.46
CA ILE A 200 2.17 -6.34 -22.79
C ILE A 200 2.08 -5.20 -23.81
#